data_75ef89b725e749b61e4be53e8723f5ad
#
_entry.id   75ef89b725e749b61e4be53e8723f5ad
#
_cell.length_a   1.000
_cell.length_b   1.000
_cell.length_c   1.000
_cell.angle_alpha   90.00
_cell.angle_beta   90.00
_cell.angle_gamma   90.00
#
_symmetry.space_group_name_H-M   'P 1'
#
loop_
_entity.id
_entity.type
_entity.pdbx_description
1 polymer ?
#
loop_
_entity_poly.entity_id
_entity_poly.type
_entity_poly.pdbx_seq_one_letter_code
_entity_poly.pdbx_strand_id
1 'polypeptide(L)'
;TPFLLELFDVRVKDQKGKIDTTLYAYLDKYQRSSWMGAVMSAPFKALGWTLSLFKDKPEKKEGKIDPFHLTLDEAKVADALSKRILVTIDKKTGVTTLEVTMQDPLISASLTDTVMHCLQNYITNYRTNKARHDLAFTEKLYKEAKADYEKAQKKYATFADANQNVVLLSYRAEQERLKNEVELAYTVYTQVSGQLQMARAKVQEITPVYTVVQPATVPLRAAKPNKIMILIGFVFLAGVGCVGWILFVKDLFKDWRKANKAI
;
A
#
# COMPACT_ATOMS: atom_id res chain seq x y z
N THR A 1 -2.56 -6.07 0.50
CA THR A 1 -3.02 -5.81 -0.86
C THR A 1 -3.93 -4.59 -1.03
N PRO A 2 -4.64 -4.04 0.00
CA PRO A 2 -5.43 -2.80 -0.18
C PRO A 2 -4.59 -1.66 -0.75
N PHE A 3 -3.36 -1.50 -0.29
CA PHE A 3 -2.39 -0.53 -0.79
C PHE A 3 -2.15 -0.61 -2.31
N LEU A 4 -2.05 -1.82 -2.89
CA LEU A 4 -1.84 -2.00 -4.33
C LEU A 4 -3.08 -1.61 -5.15
N LEU A 5 -4.27 -1.76 -4.58
CA LEU A 5 -5.52 -1.39 -5.25
C LEU A 5 -5.70 0.12 -5.35
N GLU A 6 -5.23 0.88 -4.35
CA GLU A 6 -5.19 2.35 -4.41
C GLU A 6 -4.33 2.87 -5.57
N LEU A 7 -3.30 2.10 -5.98
CA LEU A 7 -2.45 2.48 -7.10
C LEU A 7 -3.11 2.28 -8.46
N PHE A 8 -4.18 1.51 -8.57
CA PHE A 8 -4.84 1.22 -9.85
C PHE A 8 -5.44 2.48 -10.51
N ASP A 9 -5.93 3.41 -9.68
CA ASP A 9 -6.53 4.66 -10.14
C ASP A 9 -5.49 5.75 -10.48
N VAL A 10 -4.20 5.50 -10.22
CA VAL A 10 -3.12 6.44 -10.51
C VAL A 10 -2.99 6.64 -12.02
N ARG A 11 -3.02 7.89 -12.46
CA ARG A 11 -2.79 8.23 -13.87
C ARG A 11 -1.31 8.17 -14.22
N VAL A 12 -1.02 7.50 -15.33
CA VAL A 12 0.34 7.33 -15.86
C VAL A 12 0.40 7.87 -17.29
N LYS A 13 1.51 8.57 -17.59
CA LYS A 13 1.80 9.15 -18.90
C LYS A 13 3.10 8.59 -19.44
N ASP A 14 3.07 8.15 -20.70
CA ASP A 14 4.25 7.70 -21.44
C ASP A 14 5.15 8.88 -21.84
N GLN A 15 6.45 8.64 -21.95
CA GLN A 15 7.44 9.62 -22.41
C GLN A 15 7.11 10.20 -23.79
N LYS A 16 6.41 9.45 -24.64
CA LYS A 16 6.00 9.86 -25.99
C LYS A 16 4.67 10.62 -26.03
N GLY A 17 4.00 10.82 -24.88
CA GLY A 17 2.70 11.49 -24.79
C GLY A 17 1.54 10.76 -25.46
N LYS A 18 1.74 9.48 -25.85
CA LYS A 18 0.72 8.67 -26.54
C LYS A 18 -0.24 7.96 -25.60
N ILE A 19 0.16 7.76 -24.35
CA ILE A 19 -0.60 7.04 -23.33
C ILE A 19 -0.84 7.99 -22.16
N ASP A 20 -2.09 8.27 -21.86
CA ASP A 20 -2.58 8.95 -20.66
C ASP A 20 -3.76 8.13 -20.14
N THR A 21 -3.50 7.26 -19.19
CA THR A 21 -4.47 6.29 -18.71
C THR A 21 -4.22 5.92 -17.25
N THR A 22 -5.14 5.16 -16.64
CA THR A 22 -4.92 4.62 -15.29
C THR A 22 -3.86 3.52 -15.31
N LEU A 23 -3.17 3.32 -14.19
CA LEU A 23 -2.16 2.28 -14.05
C LEU A 23 -2.75 0.88 -14.33
N TYR A 24 -3.97 0.63 -13.89
CA TYR A 24 -4.70 -0.60 -14.21
C TYR A 24 -4.81 -0.83 -15.71
N ALA A 25 -5.33 0.15 -16.45
CA ALA A 25 -5.48 0.04 -17.89
C ALA A 25 -4.14 -0.05 -18.64
N TYR A 26 -3.09 0.59 -18.10
CA TYR A 26 -1.74 0.46 -18.62
C TYR A 26 -1.21 -0.97 -18.47
N LEU A 27 -1.38 -1.58 -17.32
CA LEU A 27 -0.93 -2.94 -17.03
C LEU A 27 -1.74 -4.01 -17.79
N ASP A 28 -3.05 -3.80 -17.97
CA ASP A 28 -3.93 -4.73 -18.67
C ASP A 28 -3.74 -4.68 -20.19
N LYS A 29 -3.67 -3.48 -20.79
CA LYS A 29 -3.78 -3.32 -22.27
C LYS A 29 -2.44 -2.97 -22.95
N TYR A 30 -1.60 -2.16 -22.33
CA TYR A 30 -0.44 -1.56 -22.99
C TYR A 30 0.88 -2.30 -22.71
N GLN A 31 0.85 -3.23 -21.77
CA GLN A 31 2.05 -3.92 -21.38
C GLN A 31 2.35 -5.08 -22.32
N ARG A 32 3.51 -5.01 -22.98
CA ARG A 32 4.00 -6.09 -23.86
C ARG A 32 4.50 -7.27 -23.00
N SER A 33 3.95 -8.45 -23.24
CA SER A 33 4.51 -9.68 -22.68
C SER A 33 5.95 -9.88 -23.22
N SER A 34 6.83 -10.39 -22.35
CA SER A 34 8.18 -10.75 -22.81
C SER A 34 8.09 -11.72 -23.99
N TRP A 35 8.82 -11.44 -25.09
CA TRP A 35 8.85 -12.30 -26.27
C TRP A 35 9.24 -13.74 -25.92
N MET A 36 10.13 -13.92 -24.96
CA MET A 36 10.57 -15.22 -24.47
C MET A 36 9.46 -15.96 -23.72
N GLY A 37 8.62 -15.22 -22.94
CA GLY A 37 7.41 -15.77 -22.32
C GLY A 37 6.36 -16.15 -23.38
N ALA A 38 6.25 -15.38 -24.47
CA ALA A 38 5.37 -15.69 -25.59
C ALA A 38 5.79 -16.96 -26.33
N VAL A 39 7.09 -17.15 -26.60
CA VAL A 39 7.62 -18.35 -27.26
C VAL A 39 7.49 -19.59 -26.37
N MET A 40 7.79 -19.47 -25.07
CA MET A 40 7.67 -20.59 -24.12
C MET A 40 6.22 -20.96 -23.81
N SER A 41 5.28 -20.01 -23.89
CA SER A 41 3.86 -20.26 -23.69
C SER A 41 3.11 -20.62 -24.97
N ALA A 42 3.73 -20.52 -26.13
CA ALA A 42 3.09 -20.81 -27.44
C ALA A 42 2.46 -22.21 -27.49
N PRO A 43 3.14 -23.30 -27.11
CA PRO A 43 2.55 -24.65 -27.13
C PRO A 43 1.38 -24.79 -26.15
N PHE A 44 1.44 -24.13 -24.97
CA PHE A 44 0.38 -24.15 -23.99
C PHE A 44 -0.80 -23.23 -24.36
N LYS A 45 -0.54 -22.13 -25.09
CA LYS A 45 -1.60 -21.26 -25.62
C LYS A 45 -2.40 -21.94 -26.73
N ALA A 46 -1.77 -22.76 -27.55
CA ALA A 46 -2.47 -23.56 -28.58
C ALA A 46 -3.46 -24.55 -27.94
N LEU A 47 -3.06 -25.20 -26.84
CA LEU A 47 -3.95 -26.06 -26.04
C LEU A 47 -5.03 -25.27 -25.28
N GLY A 48 -4.70 -24.08 -24.79
CA GLY A 48 -5.65 -23.19 -24.11
C GLY A 48 -6.70 -22.57 -25.04
N TRP A 49 -6.38 -22.38 -26.33
CA TRP A 49 -7.31 -21.86 -27.32
C TRP A 49 -8.49 -22.82 -27.58
N THR A 50 -8.24 -24.11 -27.61
CA THR A 50 -9.31 -25.11 -27.76
C THR A 50 -10.22 -25.18 -26.53
N LEU A 51 -9.70 -24.92 -25.32
CA LEU A 51 -10.49 -24.87 -24.07
C LEU A 51 -11.21 -23.52 -23.87
N SER A 52 -10.75 -22.43 -24.48
CA SER A 52 -11.38 -21.12 -24.37
C SER A 52 -12.67 -20.97 -25.20
N LEU A 53 -12.89 -21.86 -26.17
CA LEU A 53 -14.15 -21.95 -26.95
C LEU A 53 -15.35 -22.39 -26.09
N PHE A 54 -15.10 -22.94 -24.89
CA PHE A 54 -16.13 -23.41 -23.95
C PHE A 54 -16.23 -22.56 -22.67
N LYS A 55 -15.52 -21.43 -22.58
CA LYS A 55 -15.60 -20.54 -21.43
C LYS A 55 -16.34 -19.26 -21.79
N ASP A 56 -17.45 -19.02 -21.10
CA ASP A 56 -18.16 -17.75 -21.14
C ASP A 56 -17.22 -16.61 -20.76
N LYS A 57 -17.28 -15.51 -21.55
CA LYS A 57 -16.50 -14.29 -21.26
C LYS A 57 -17.03 -13.68 -19.97
N PRO A 58 -16.18 -13.48 -18.95
CA PRO A 58 -16.60 -12.76 -17.77
C PRO A 58 -17.01 -11.34 -18.16
N GLU A 59 -18.17 -10.92 -17.69
CA GLU A 59 -18.68 -9.55 -17.87
C GLU A 59 -17.69 -8.56 -17.23
N LYS A 60 -17.25 -7.58 -18.02
CA LYS A 60 -16.50 -6.43 -17.52
C LYS A 60 -17.46 -5.58 -16.69
N LYS A 61 -17.41 -5.67 -15.40
CA LYS A 61 -18.02 -4.69 -14.51
C LYS A 61 -17.13 -3.45 -14.50
N GLU A 62 -17.56 -2.39 -15.19
CA GLU A 62 -17.05 -1.04 -15.00
C GLU A 62 -17.63 -0.51 -13.67
N GLY A 63 -16.88 -0.66 -12.58
CA GLY A 63 -17.26 -0.20 -11.25
C GLY A 63 -16.01 -0.02 -10.37
N LYS A 64 -16.15 0.70 -9.25
CA LYS A 64 -15.11 0.77 -8.24
C LYS A 64 -14.67 -0.64 -7.84
N ILE A 65 -13.37 -0.87 -7.86
CA ILE A 65 -12.75 -2.14 -7.50
C ILE A 65 -13.08 -2.44 -6.03
N ASP A 66 -13.74 -3.58 -5.81
CA ASP A 66 -14.04 -4.05 -4.46
C ASP A 66 -12.86 -4.87 -3.93
N PRO A 67 -12.18 -4.42 -2.86
CA PRO A 67 -11.05 -5.15 -2.27
C PRO A 67 -11.38 -6.57 -1.80
N PHE A 68 -12.65 -6.87 -1.54
CA PHE A 68 -13.11 -8.18 -1.08
C PHE A 68 -13.47 -9.13 -2.25
N HIS A 69 -13.85 -8.58 -3.41
CA HIS A 69 -14.31 -9.35 -4.56
C HIS A 69 -13.56 -8.95 -5.83
N LEU A 70 -12.26 -9.28 -5.87
CA LEU A 70 -11.44 -9.06 -7.06
C LEU A 70 -11.83 -10.05 -8.16
N THR A 71 -11.98 -9.54 -9.37
CA THR A 71 -12.07 -10.40 -10.56
C THR A 71 -10.72 -11.07 -10.83
N LEU A 72 -10.73 -12.17 -11.60
CA LEU A 72 -9.51 -12.89 -11.96
C LEU A 72 -8.50 -11.99 -12.68
N ASP A 73 -8.96 -11.03 -13.46
CA ASP A 73 -8.08 -10.13 -14.20
C ASP A 73 -7.51 -9.03 -13.30
N GLU A 74 -8.29 -8.48 -12.39
CA GLU A 74 -7.81 -7.56 -11.34
C GLU A 74 -6.77 -8.24 -10.44
N ALA A 75 -7.01 -9.49 -10.04
CA ALA A 75 -6.06 -10.26 -9.24
C ALA A 75 -4.73 -10.50 -9.99
N LYS A 76 -4.77 -10.79 -11.30
CA LYS A 76 -3.57 -10.93 -12.13
C LYS A 76 -2.79 -9.60 -12.25
N VAL A 77 -3.50 -8.48 -12.42
CA VAL A 77 -2.88 -7.15 -12.50
C VAL A 77 -2.25 -6.80 -11.16
N ALA A 78 -2.92 -7.08 -10.03
CA ALA A 78 -2.38 -6.85 -8.69
C ALA A 78 -1.11 -7.70 -8.44
N ASP A 79 -1.11 -8.96 -8.82
CA ASP A 79 0.06 -9.85 -8.73
C ASP A 79 1.21 -9.36 -9.63
N ALA A 80 0.89 -8.94 -10.85
CA ALA A 80 1.89 -8.38 -11.76
C ALA A 80 2.49 -7.06 -11.22
N LEU A 81 1.70 -6.22 -10.58
CA LEU A 81 2.16 -4.97 -9.94
C LEU A 81 3.01 -5.26 -8.72
N SER A 82 2.60 -6.20 -7.86
CA SER A 82 3.34 -6.57 -6.64
C SER A 82 4.76 -7.07 -6.94
N LYS A 83 4.94 -7.80 -8.03
CA LYS A 83 6.25 -8.31 -8.48
C LYS A 83 7.18 -7.23 -9.04
N ARG A 84 6.66 -6.03 -9.31
CA ARG A 84 7.41 -4.91 -9.88
C ARG A 84 7.77 -3.85 -8.88
N ILE A 85 7.12 -3.85 -7.74
CA ILE A 85 7.40 -2.97 -6.60
C ILE A 85 8.20 -3.77 -5.59
N LEU A 86 9.47 -3.41 -5.41
CA LEU A 86 10.34 -4.02 -4.42
C LEU A 86 10.67 -3.00 -3.34
N VAL A 87 10.38 -3.34 -2.10
CA VAL A 87 10.72 -2.53 -0.93
C VAL A 87 11.74 -3.31 -0.11
N THR A 88 12.90 -2.72 0.08
CA THR A 88 14.00 -3.31 0.87
C THR A 88 14.37 -2.37 2.00
N ILE A 89 14.51 -2.91 3.21
CA ILE A 89 14.92 -2.15 4.40
C ILE A 89 16.29 -2.63 4.83
N ASP A 90 17.26 -1.73 4.82
CA ASP A 90 18.57 -2.00 5.41
C ASP A 90 18.47 -1.85 6.94
N LYS A 91 18.62 -2.97 7.64
CA LYS A 91 18.51 -3.01 9.11
C LYS A 91 19.65 -2.27 9.83
N LYS A 92 20.78 -2.03 9.17
CA LYS A 92 21.92 -1.35 9.77
C LYS A 92 21.78 0.17 9.71
N THR A 93 21.33 0.68 8.57
CA THR A 93 21.20 2.11 8.32
C THR A 93 19.78 2.63 8.54
N GLY A 94 18.77 1.76 8.60
CA GLY A 94 17.37 2.13 8.64
C GLY A 94 16.83 2.69 7.32
N VAL A 95 17.66 2.71 6.27
CA VAL A 95 17.27 3.22 4.95
C VAL A 95 16.31 2.25 4.27
N THR A 96 15.19 2.77 3.80
CA THR A 96 14.23 2.02 2.98
C THR A 96 14.47 2.36 1.52
N THR A 97 14.77 1.34 0.71
CA THR A 97 14.92 1.46 -0.74
C THR A 97 13.65 0.96 -1.42
N LEU A 98 13.07 1.81 -2.25
CA LEU A 98 11.90 1.50 -3.08
C LEU A 98 12.32 1.42 -4.54
N GLU A 99 12.10 0.27 -5.16
CA GLU A 99 12.35 0.05 -6.59
C GLU A 99 11.05 -0.28 -7.30
N VAL A 100 10.77 0.44 -8.38
CA VAL A 100 9.62 0.16 -9.25
C VAL A 100 10.11 -0.09 -10.66
N THR A 101 9.77 -1.24 -11.22
CA THR A 101 10.22 -1.67 -12.56
C THR A 101 9.08 -1.60 -13.55
N MET A 102 9.16 -0.69 -14.55
CA MET A 102 8.18 -0.57 -15.63
C MET A 102 8.85 -0.63 -17.01
N GLN A 103 8.06 -0.77 -18.07
CA GLN A 103 8.59 -0.82 -19.45
C GLN A 103 8.98 0.56 -19.98
N ASP A 104 8.26 1.60 -19.52
CA ASP A 104 8.55 3.00 -19.86
C ASP A 104 9.32 3.67 -18.73
N PRO A 105 10.43 4.38 -19.01
CA PRO A 105 11.26 5.00 -17.97
C PRO A 105 10.56 6.15 -17.25
N LEU A 106 9.70 6.93 -17.93
CA LEU A 106 8.96 8.02 -17.31
C LEU A 106 7.88 7.47 -16.37
N ILE A 107 7.14 6.46 -16.81
CA ILE A 107 6.15 5.76 -15.96
C ILE A 107 6.84 5.13 -14.76
N SER A 108 8.03 4.53 -14.93
CA SER A 108 8.79 3.96 -13.82
C SER A 108 9.12 5.01 -12.76
N ALA A 109 9.63 6.17 -13.15
CA ALA A 109 10.00 7.25 -12.23
C ALA A 109 8.78 7.88 -11.55
N SER A 110 7.75 8.25 -12.32
CA SER A 110 6.53 8.87 -11.76
C SER A 110 5.77 7.93 -10.83
N LEU A 111 5.72 6.63 -11.19
CA LEU A 111 5.09 5.64 -10.32
C LEU A 111 5.90 5.39 -9.05
N THR A 112 7.25 5.41 -9.11
CA THR A 112 8.09 5.30 -7.91
C THR A 112 7.79 6.42 -6.92
N ASP A 113 7.69 7.66 -7.41
CA ASP A 113 7.35 8.82 -6.57
C ASP A 113 5.95 8.69 -5.96
N THR A 114 4.96 8.32 -6.77
CA THR A 114 3.58 8.10 -6.30
C THR A 114 3.51 6.98 -5.26
N VAL A 115 4.16 5.83 -5.51
CA VAL A 115 4.20 4.70 -4.57
C VAL A 115 4.90 5.10 -3.27
N MET A 116 5.97 5.90 -3.33
CA MET A 116 6.65 6.43 -2.15
C MET A 116 5.70 7.26 -1.30
N HIS A 117 4.99 8.22 -1.89
CA HIS A 117 4.02 9.06 -1.17
C HIS A 117 2.86 8.25 -0.60
N CYS A 118 2.28 7.34 -1.38
CA CYS A 118 1.21 6.46 -0.89
C CYS A 118 1.69 5.58 0.27
N LEU A 119 2.90 5.01 0.18
CA LEU A 119 3.49 4.19 1.24
C LEU A 119 3.75 4.99 2.51
N GLN A 120 4.30 6.20 2.39
CA GLN A 120 4.50 7.12 3.52
C GLN A 120 3.17 7.44 4.22
N ASN A 121 2.14 7.80 3.46
CA ASN A 121 0.81 8.08 3.98
C ASN A 121 0.18 6.84 4.65
N TYR A 122 0.28 5.67 4.01
CA TYR A 122 -0.26 4.43 4.55
C TYR A 122 0.40 4.07 5.90
N ILE A 123 1.74 4.10 5.97
CA ILE A 123 2.48 3.79 7.20
C ILE A 123 2.17 4.84 8.29
N THR A 124 2.11 6.12 7.94
CA THR A 124 1.77 7.19 8.87
C THR A 124 0.37 6.98 9.44
N ASN A 125 -0.62 6.76 8.59
CA ASN A 125 -1.99 6.53 9.01
C ASN A 125 -2.11 5.26 9.87
N TYR A 126 -1.45 4.17 9.47
CA TYR A 126 -1.46 2.92 10.24
C TYR A 126 -0.88 3.10 11.64
N ARG A 127 0.27 3.79 11.76
CA ARG A 127 0.92 4.03 13.06
C ARG A 127 0.15 5.01 13.93
N THR A 128 -0.40 6.07 13.35
CA THR A 128 -1.05 7.15 14.11
C THR A 128 -2.53 6.90 14.38
N ASN A 129 -3.17 5.95 13.70
CA ASN A 129 -4.61 5.73 13.79
C ASN A 129 -5.09 5.54 15.24
N LYS A 130 -4.45 4.63 15.99
CA LYS A 130 -4.80 4.41 17.41
C LYS A 130 -4.63 5.67 18.25
N ALA A 131 -3.50 6.36 18.10
CA ALA A 131 -3.22 7.58 18.86
C ALA A 131 -4.22 8.71 18.54
N ARG A 132 -4.65 8.80 17.26
CA ARG A 132 -5.70 9.77 16.85
C ARG A 132 -7.07 9.42 17.44
N HIS A 133 -7.43 8.15 17.52
CA HIS A 133 -8.65 7.71 18.19
C HIS A 133 -8.61 8.03 19.71
N ASP A 134 -7.48 7.74 20.36
CA ASP A 134 -7.28 8.05 21.78
C ASP A 134 -7.35 9.57 22.01
N LEU A 135 -6.78 10.38 21.10
CA LEU A 135 -6.87 11.84 21.16
C LEU A 135 -8.32 12.32 21.01
N ALA A 136 -9.06 11.84 20.01
CA ALA A 136 -10.44 12.23 19.78
C ALA A 136 -11.35 11.87 20.97
N PHE A 137 -11.13 10.71 21.57
CA PHE A 137 -11.81 10.31 22.80
C PHE A 137 -11.50 11.25 23.98
N THR A 138 -10.22 11.55 24.18
CA THR A 138 -9.78 12.45 25.27
C THR A 138 -10.29 13.89 25.05
N GLU A 139 -10.37 14.36 23.80
CA GLU A 139 -10.98 15.67 23.47
C GLU A 139 -12.47 15.70 23.81
N LYS A 140 -13.19 14.60 23.63
CA LYS A 140 -14.60 14.49 24.04
C LYS A 140 -14.71 14.56 25.57
N LEU A 141 -13.92 13.77 26.30
CA LEU A 141 -13.89 13.81 27.77
C LEU A 141 -13.54 15.20 28.32
N TYR A 142 -12.59 15.89 27.68
CA TYR A 142 -12.23 17.26 28.07
C TYR A 142 -13.42 18.23 27.93
N LYS A 143 -14.17 18.16 26.83
CA LYS A 143 -15.36 19.00 26.62
C LYS A 143 -16.45 18.71 27.65
N GLU A 144 -16.67 17.42 27.97
CA GLU A 144 -17.65 17.01 29.00
C GLU A 144 -17.21 17.49 30.37
N ALA A 145 -15.97 17.24 30.80
CA ALA A 145 -15.44 17.67 32.09
C ALA A 145 -15.46 19.21 32.25
N LYS A 146 -15.15 19.95 31.17
CA LYS A 146 -15.25 21.40 31.16
C LYS A 146 -16.70 21.91 31.37
N ALA A 147 -17.64 21.29 30.65
CA ALA A 147 -19.05 21.65 30.76
C ALA A 147 -19.61 21.34 32.16
N ASP A 148 -19.22 20.21 32.78
CA ASP A 148 -19.61 19.83 34.13
C ASP A 148 -19.01 20.79 35.15
N TYR A 149 -17.75 21.17 35.01
CA TYR A 149 -17.14 22.20 35.88
C TYR A 149 -17.87 23.55 35.76
N GLU A 150 -18.13 24.06 34.56
CA GLU A 150 -18.84 25.32 34.34
C GLU A 150 -20.27 25.26 34.91
N LYS A 151 -20.94 24.12 34.79
CA LYS A 151 -22.28 23.90 35.36
C LYS A 151 -22.25 23.89 36.88
N ALA A 152 -21.30 23.19 37.51
CA ALA A 152 -21.14 23.18 38.97
C ALA A 152 -20.81 24.57 39.47
N GLN A 153 -19.91 25.29 38.83
CA GLN A 153 -19.52 26.66 39.16
C GLN A 153 -20.74 27.61 39.10
N LYS A 154 -21.56 27.51 38.05
CA LYS A 154 -22.77 28.33 37.90
C LYS A 154 -23.80 28.03 38.99
N LYS A 155 -24.00 26.74 39.33
CA LYS A 155 -24.90 26.35 40.43
C LYS A 155 -24.45 26.95 41.78
N TYR A 156 -23.16 26.81 42.09
CA TYR A 156 -22.60 27.38 43.31
C TYR A 156 -22.76 28.91 43.37
N ALA A 157 -22.39 29.61 42.29
CA ALA A 157 -22.51 31.06 42.20
C ALA A 157 -23.98 31.53 42.38
N THR A 158 -24.92 30.91 41.65
CA THR A 158 -26.35 31.24 41.76
C THR A 158 -26.88 31.01 43.17
N PHE A 159 -26.47 29.91 43.83
CA PHE A 159 -26.86 29.62 45.21
C PHE A 159 -26.27 30.64 46.21
N ALA A 160 -25.00 30.97 46.06
CA ALA A 160 -24.29 31.92 46.92
C ALA A 160 -24.91 33.34 46.81
N ASP A 161 -25.20 33.79 45.57
CA ASP A 161 -25.79 35.10 45.32
C ASP A 161 -27.21 35.23 45.90
N ALA A 162 -28.03 34.17 45.80
CA ALA A 162 -29.39 34.15 46.31
C ALA A 162 -29.44 34.10 47.83
N ASN A 163 -28.39 33.72 48.55
CA ASN A 163 -28.38 33.43 49.98
C ASN A 163 -27.30 34.20 50.77
N GLN A 164 -26.87 35.37 50.29
CA GLN A 164 -25.77 36.15 50.88
C GLN A 164 -25.92 36.46 52.36
N ASN A 165 -27.17 36.64 52.91
CA ASN A 165 -27.44 37.04 54.29
C ASN A 165 -28.06 35.92 55.16
N VAL A 166 -28.02 34.67 54.71
CA VAL A 166 -28.63 33.53 55.40
C VAL A 166 -27.63 32.85 56.32
N VAL A 167 -27.96 32.86 57.67
CA VAL A 167 -27.07 32.28 58.70
C VAL A 167 -27.48 30.85 59.11
N LEU A 168 -28.52 30.28 58.51
CA LEU A 168 -29.02 28.94 58.84
C LEU A 168 -28.02 27.84 58.54
N LEU A 169 -27.88 26.88 59.44
CA LEU A 169 -26.94 25.81 59.37
C LEU A 169 -27.14 24.94 58.10
N SER A 170 -28.41 24.73 57.68
CA SER A 170 -28.79 24.00 56.49
C SER A 170 -28.27 24.66 55.18
N TYR A 171 -28.27 25.98 55.12
CA TYR A 171 -27.75 26.74 53.99
C TYR A 171 -26.24 26.66 53.91
N ARG A 172 -25.54 26.69 55.04
CA ARG A 172 -24.07 26.50 55.07
C ARG A 172 -23.69 25.11 54.62
N ALA A 173 -24.41 24.08 55.05
CA ALA A 173 -24.19 22.71 54.62
C ALA A 173 -24.37 22.53 53.10
N GLU A 174 -25.43 23.16 52.54
CA GLU A 174 -25.67 23.10 51.11
C GLU A 174 -24.65 23.91 50.30
N GLN A 175 -24.23 25.06 50.78
CA GLN A 175 -23.16 25.86 50.19
C GLN A 175 -21.81 25.06 50.15
N GLU A 176 -21.50 24.39 51.24
CA GLU A 176 -20.28 23.55 51.31
C GLU A 176 -20.37 22.34 50.36
N ARG A 177 -21.55 21.70 50.27
CA ARG A 177 -21.79 20.63 49.31
C ARG A 177 -21.56 21.09 47.87
N LEU A 178 -22.15 22.24 47.50
CA LEU A 178 -21.98 22.81 46.15
C LEU A 178 -20.51 23.21 45.87
N LYS A 179 -19.83 23.77 46.90
CA LYS A 179 -18.38 24.07 46.77
C LYS A 179 -17.55 22.82 46.52
N ASN A 180 -17.82 21.74 47.25
CA ASN A 180 -17.15 20.47 47.06
C ASN A 180 -17.46 19.86 45.68
N GLU A 181 -18.70 20.05 45.15
CA GLU A 181 -19.06 19.65 43.79
C GLU A 181 -18.22 20.40 42.74
N VAL A 182 -18.01 21.71 42.92
CA VAL A 182 -17.13 22.52 42.06
C VAL A 182 -15.66 22.03 42.13
N GLU A 183 -15.15 21.78 43.34
CA GLU A 183 -13.77 21.34 43.54
C GLU A 183 -13.52 19.98 42.92
N LEU A 184 -14.47 19.04 43.07
CA LEU A 184 -14.42 17.74 42.41
C LEU A 184 -14.43 17.87 40.89
N ALA A 185 -15.34 18.66 40.34
CA ALA A 185 -15.44 18.90 38.91
C ALA A 185 -14.18 19.59 38.35
N TYR A 186 -13.59 20.53 39.10
CA TYR A 186 -12.32 21.17 38.75
C TYR A 186 -11.17 20.19 38.73
N THR A 187 -11.11 19.28 39.70
CA THR A 187 -10.08 18.26 39.78
C THR A 187 -10.15 17.33 38.55
N VAL A 188 -11.34 16.87 38.18
CA VAL A 188 -11.57 16.06 36.99
C VAL A 188 -11.18 16.83 35.73
N TYR A 189 -11.61 18.08 35.59
CA TYR A 189 -11.26 18.94 34.45
C TYR A 189 -9.75 19.12 34.29
N THR A 190 -9.02 19.39 35.36
CA THR A 190 -7.56 19.56 35.31
C THR A 190 -6.85 18.27 34.98
N GLN A 191 -7.31 17.15 35.54
CA GLN A 191 -6.75 15.83 35.22
C GLN A 191 -6.92 15.45 33.72
N VAL A 192 -8.14 15.65 33.22
CA VAL A 192 -8.44 15.37 31.80
C VAL A 192 -7.69 16.34 30.87
N SER A 193 -7.51 17.61 31.30
CA SER A 193 -6.69 18.59 30.55
C SER A 193 -5.24 18.11 30.42
N GLY A 194 -4.67 17.59 31.49
CA GLY A 194 -3.34 16.98 31.45
C GLY A 194 -3.26 15.78 30.52
N GLN A 195 -4.27 14.89 30.56
CA GLN A 195 -4.35 13.74 29.65
C GLN A 195 -4.47 14.17 28.18
N LEU A 196 -5.22 15.25 27.90
CA LEU A 196 -5.35 15.78 26.55
C LEU A 196 -4.01 16.27 26.00
N GLN A 197 -3.20 16.96 26.81
CA GLN A 197 -1.86 17.38 26.40
C GLN A 197 -0.95 16.18 26.12
N MET A 198 -0.99 15.14 26.94
CA MET A 198 -0.24 13.91 26.74
C MET A 198 -0.70 13.17 25.46
N ALA A 199 -2.01 13.10 25.20
CA ALA A 199 -2.54 12.48 23.99
C ALA A 199 -2.10 13.22 22.72
N ARG A 200 -2.09 14.57 22.74
CA ARG A 200 -1.59 15.41 21.65
C ARG A 200 -0.08 15.17 21.40
N ALA A 201 0.72 15.17 22.47
CA ALA A 201 2.15 14.89 22.35
C ALA A 201 2.41 13.49 21.76
N LYS A 202 1.63 12.49 22.18
CA LYS A 202 1.74 11.12 21.69
C LYS A 202 1.45 10.99 20.18
N VAL A 203 0.46 11.72 19.66
CA VAL A 203 0.20 11.74 18.19
C VAL A 203 1.40 12.30 17.44
N GLN A 204 2.03 13.37 17.96
CA GLN A 204 3.23 13.95 17.35
C GLN A 204 4.43 13.01 17.43
N GLU A 205 4.66 12.37 18.58
CA GLU A 205 5.76 11.42 18.81
C GLU A 205 5.68 10.22 17.86
N ILE A 206 4.48 9.66 17.66
CA ILE A 206 4.29 8.48 16.82
C ILE A 206 4.27 8.82 15.32
N THR A 207 4.04 10.09 14.95
CA THR A 207 4.03 10.51 13.55
C THR A 207 5.44 10.40 12.96
N PRO A 208 5.69 9.46 12.04
CA PRO A 208 7.03 9.28 11.50
C PRO A 208 7.41 10.46 10.60
N VAL A 209 8.66 10.86 10.70
CA VAL A 209 9.26 11.85 9.79
C VAL A 209 10.07 11.09 8.75
N TYR A 210 9.78 11.31 7.48
CA TYR A 210 10.50 10.72 6.36
C TYR A 210 11.38 11.75 5.68
N THR A 211 12.64 11.42 5.48
CA THR A 211 13.56 12.23 4.69
C THR A 211 13.92 11.47 3.42
N VAL A 212 13.68 12.08 2.26
CA VAL A 212 14.05 11.49 0.98
C VAL A 212 15.53 11.72 0.75
N VAL A 213 16.31 10.64 0.81
CA VAL A 213 17.77 10.68 0.57
C VAL A 213 18.07 10.80 -0.92
N GLN A 214 17.34 10.02 -1.74
CA GLN A 214 17.48 10.03 -3.19
C GLN A 214 16.09 10.05 -3.83
N PRO A 215 15.72 11.11 -4.55
CA PRO A 215 14.44 11.18 -5.25
C PRO A 215 14.40 10.22 -6.44
N ALA A 216 13.20 9.86 -6.88
CA ALA A 216 13.00 9.07 -8.08
C ALA A 216 13.49 9.86 -9.30
N THR A 217 14.31 9.23 -10.14
CA THR A 217 14.82 9.83 -11.38
C THR A 217 14.50 8.94 -12.57
N VAL A 218 14.31 9.57 -13.74
CA VAL A 218 14.06 8.81 -14.97
C VAL A 218 15.32 8.02 -15.34
N PRO A 219 15.27 6.67 -15.41
CA PRO A 219 16.44 5.86 -15.68
C PRO A 219 16.91 6.03 -17.12
N LEU A 220 18.22 6.24 -17.31
CA LEU A 220 18.87 6.38 -18.62
C LEU A 220 19.16 5.02 -19.28
N ARG A 221 19.20 3.95 -18.50
CA ARG A 221 19.51 2.59 -18.96
C ARG A 221 18.48 1.59 -18.43
N ALA A 222 18.16 0.58 -19.25
CA ALA A 222 17.29 -0.51 -18.83
C ALA A 222 17.99 -1.40 -17.78
N ALA A 223 17.32 -1.65 -16.65
CA ALA A 223 17.83 -2.54 -15.59
C ALA A 223 17.67 -4.02 -15.96
N LYS A 224 16.64 -4.38 -16.71
CA LYS A 224 16.33 -5.75 -17.14
C LYS A 224 15.82 -5.74 -18.60
N PRO A 225 16.05 -6.81 -19.39
CA PRO A 225 16.80 -8.02 -19.09
C PRO A 225 18.33 -7.82 -19.21
N ASN A 226 19.10 -8.60 -18.44
CA ASN A 226 20.57 -8.59 -18.55
C ASN A 226 21.00 -9.33 -19.84
N LYS A 227 21.42 -8.56 -20.86
CA LYS A 227 21.77 -9.08 -22.18
C LYS A 227 22.89 -10.10 -22.14
N ILE A 228 23.88 -9.92 -21.25
CA ILE A 228 25.03 -10.83 -21.09
C ILE A 228 24.55 -12.19 -20.56
N MET A 229 23.65 -12.21 -19.57
CA MET A 229 23.11 -13.45 -18.99
C MET A 229 22.28 -14.24 -20.02
N ILE A 230 21.55 -13.54 -20.89
CA ILE A 230 20.81 -14.16 -21.98
C ILE A 230 21.79 -14.80 -22.98
N LEU A 231 22.87 -14.10 -23.36
CA LEU A 231 23.89 -14.62 -24.28
C LEU A 231 24.54 -15.89 -23.73
N ILE A 232 24.95 -15.88 -22.45
CA ILE A 232 25.51 -17.05 -21.77
C ILE A 232 24.52 -18.22 -21.79
N GLY A 233 23.24 -17.96 -21.50
CA GLY A 233 22.19 -18.98 -21.55
C GLY A 233 22.04 -19.61 -22.96
N PHE A 234 22.07 -18.81 -24.02
CA PHE A 234 22.01 -19.33 -25.38
C PHE A 234 23.26 -20.14 -25.79
N VAL A 235 24.45 -19.70 -25.40
CA VAL A 235 25.69 -20.43 -25.62
C VAL A 235 25.66 -21.79 -24.92
N PHE A 236 25.20 -21.82 -23.68
CA PHE A 236 25.03 -23.06 -22.92
C PHE A 236 24.02 -24.01 -23.58
N LEU A 237 22.86 -23.51 -23.98
CA LEU A 237 21.82 -24.28 -24.67
C LEU A 237 22.33 -24.83 -26.03
N ALA A 238 23.07 -24.02 -26.77
CA ALA A 238 23.68 -24.45 -28.02
C ALA A 238 24.71 -25.59 -27.79
N GLY A 239 25.54 -25.47 -26.75
CA GLY A 239 26.50 -26.51 -26.36
C GLY A 239 25.80 -27.83 -25.98
N VAL A 240 24.77 -27.77 -25.14
CA VAL A 240 23.99 -28.95 -24.77
C VAL A 240 23.26 -29.53 -25.98
N GLY A 241 22.73 -28.69 -26.87
CA GLY A 241 22.11 -29.11 -28.12
C GLY A 241 23.08 -29.83 -29.06
N CYS A 242 24.31 -29.32 -29.22
CA CYS A 242 25.36 -29.98 -30.04
C CYS A 242 25.75 -31.35 -29.47
N VAL A 243 25.95 -31.44 -28.16
CA VAL A 243 26.29 -32.73 -27.51
C VAL A 243 25.12 -33.71 -27.66
N GLY A 244 23.89 -33.30 -27.42
CA GLY A 244 22.70 -34.13 -27.62
C GLY A 244 22.55 -34.60 -29.07
N TRP A 245 22.82 -33.72 -30.04
CA TRP A 245 22.80 -34.08 -31.45
C TRP A 245 23.85 -35.14 -31.79
N ILE A 246 25.07 -34.98 -31.28
CA ILE A 246 26.18 -35.92 -31.56
C ILE A 246 25.91 -37.30 -30.95
N LEU A 247 25.40 -37.33 -29.69
CA LEU A 247 25.21 -38.58 -28.95
C LEU A 247 23.97 -39.37 -29.40
N PHE A 248 22.87 -38.68 -29.70
CA PHE A 248 21.62 -39.37 -29.99
C PHE A 248 21.20 -39.34 -31.46
N VAL A 249 21.27 -38.19 -32.09
CA VAL A 249 20.68 -38.04 -33.44
C VAL A 249 21.59 -38.59 -34.51
N LYS A 250 22.90 -38.44 -34.36
CA LYS A 250 23.88 -38.94 -35.34
C LYS A 250 23.86 -40.47 -35.44
N ASP A 251 23.69 -41.16 -34.31
CA ASP A 251 23.67 -42.62 -34.31
C ASP A 251 22.33 -43.16 -34.83
N LEU A 252 21.22 -42.54 -34.48
CA LEU A 252 19.89 -42.88 -35.01
C LEU A 252 19.83 -42.72 -36.55
N PHE A 253 20.38 -41.63 -37.08
CA PHE A 253 20.46 -41.41 -38.53
C PHE A 253 21.39 -42.39 -39.22
N LYS A 254 22.47 -42.83 -38.59
CA LYS A 254 23.35 -43.88 -39.13
C LYS A 254 22.62 -45.24 -39.23
N ASP A 255 21.88 -45.61 -38.20
CA ASP A 255 21.18 -46.87 -38.20
C ASP A 255 19.97 -46.87 -39.16
N TRP A 256 19.26 -45.72 -39.28
CA TRP A 256 18.18 -45.54 -40.27
C TRP A 256 18.73 -45.59 -41.71
N ARG A 257 19.90 -45.00 -41.96
CA ARG A 257 20.57 -45.07 -43.27
C ARG A 257 21.08 -46.47 -43.62
N LYS A 258 21.48 -47.28 -42.64
CA LYS A 258 21.85 -48.68 -42.82
C LYS A 258 20.63 -49.56 -43.11
N ALA A 259 19.54 -49.33 -42.40
CA ALA A 259 18.27 -50.04 -42.62
C ALA A 259 17.70 -49.80 -44.04
N ASN A 260 17.80 -48.56 -44.55
CA ASN A 260 17.28 -48.19 -45.86
C ASN A 260 18.20 -48.59 -47.04
N LYS A 261 19.43 -49.09 -46.79
CA LYS A 261 20.35 -49.68 -47.84
C LYS A 261 20.25 -51.17 -47.90
N ALA A 262 19.54 -51.84 -47.00
CA ALA A 262 19.38 -53.30 -46.93
C ALA A 262 18.03 -53.76 -47.53
N ILE A 263 17.20 -52.82 -48.07
CA ILE A 263 16.07 -53.08 -48.94
C ILE A 263 16.44 -52.72 -50.37
#